data_f05366b8ded41150f3cdeb77e50c25e7
#
_entry.id   f05366b8ded41150f3cdeb77e50c25e7
#
_cell.length_a   1.000
_cell.length_b   1.000
_cell.length_c   1.000
_cell.angle_alpha   90.00
_cell.angle_beta   90.00
_cell.angle_gamma   90.00
#
_symmetry.space_group_name_H-M   'P 1'
#
loop_
_entity.id
_entity.type
_entity.pdbx_description
1 polymer ?
#
loop_
_entity_poly.entity_id
_entity_poly.type
_entity_poly.pdbx_seq_one_letter_code
_entity_poly.pdbx_strand_id
1 'polypeptide(L)'
;MKKLISLLLLLCMLPLSAMAAGQSMPYIPQGSRAPQPSQADAYNWYEIFVYSYQDSDGSGIGDFNGVRQRLDYIADMGYTGIWFMPIMPSPSYHKYDVTDYKAVDPQYGTMDDFRALVKECHDHGIRVIIDLPVNHTSTRHPWFLSAVESIQKRKYDSPYLDYYCFTEEPKGNKYVQVNGSTWHYEEQFSGGSMPDLNLANEAVLAEIRDIITFWLCDVGVDGFRLDAVTSFHAADVAQNVATLDKIKAMCEEAKPGSFLVGEAWVGQSALAEYWQSTVDSFFLFPSSQAEGFIVKSVLGRSPDATRYVKGLETALSLLPEGRVLAPFLCNHDTGRSIGLLQARKLPERAKFAQGLLGMLPGNVFTYYGDEIGMVGAGDDPNKRLAMYWTDGDMTTQPPGVTRLEYAYPCVDEQLKDADSLLNYCKAVNHARLRSPLIARGENTFLYSDKSMVLMKREQGGECCYIAVNFTKTEKTLEIPAAGLTIVSDLEVAQGKAALTPGDGASTVILPGYAIVVIE
;
A
#
# COMPACT_ATOMS: atom_id res chain seq x y z
N MET A 1 -72.76 -16.47 2.04
CA MET A 1 -71.77 -17.57 1.99
C MET A 1 -70.39 -16.92 2.01
N LYS A 2 -69.78 -17.01 3.18
CA LYS A 2 -68.51 -16.40 3.52
C LYS A 2 -67.38 -17.26 3.02
N LYS A 3 -66.40 -16.71 2.26
CA LYS A 3 -65.09 -17.34 1.99
C LYS A 3 -64.01 -16.50 2.68
N LEU A 4 -63.42 -17.07 3.71
CA LEU A 4 -62.17 -16.62 4.35
C LEU A 4 -61.05 -16.78 3.35
N ILE A 5 -60.23 -15.74 3.19
CA ILE A 5 -58.92 -15.80 2.55
C ILE A 5 -57.91 -15.80 3.70
N SER A 6 -57.29 -16.96 3.93
CA SER A 6 -56.13 -17.08 4.82
C SER A 6 -54.87 -16.65 4.06
N LEU A 7 -54.21 -15.62 4.57
CA LEU A 7 -52.89 -15.18 4.11
C LEU A 7 -51.83 -16.06 4.76
N LEU A 8 -51.24 -16.94 3.98
CA LEU A 8 -50.13 -17.80 4.40
C LEU A 8 -48.83 -16.97 4.33
N LEU A 9 -48.33 -16.60 5.50
CA LEU A 9 -46.95 -16.10 5.62
C LEU A 9 -46.01 -17.29 5.43
N LEU A 10 -45.38 -17.40 4.27
CA LEU A 10 -44.31 -18.34 4.02
C LEU A 10 -43.02 -17.77 4.64
N LEU A 11 -42.69 -18.20 5.86
CA LEU A 11 -41.39 -17.99 6.47
C LEU A 11 -40.40 -18.87 5.71
N CYS A 12 -39.57 -18.33 4.85
CA CYS A 12 -38.42 -19.04 4.31
C CYS A 12 -37.40 -19.27 5.44
N MET A 13 -37.53 -20.40 6.11
CA MET A 13 -36.42 -20.95 6.90
C MET A 13 -35.37 -21.48 5.93
N LEU A 14 -34.30 -20.72 5.73
CA LEU A 14 -33.07 -21.27 5.17
C LEU A 14 -32.51 -22.31 6.14
N PRO A 15 -32.11 -23.49 5.68
CA PRO A 15 -31.50 -24.45 6.55
C PRO A 15 -30.19 -23.90 7.09
N LEU A 16 -30.05 -23.81 8.42
CA LEU A 16 -28.75 -23.70 9.06
C LEU A 16 -27.97 -24.97 8.68
N SER A 17 -27.18 -24.93 7.62
CA SER A 17 -26.15 -25.91 7.40
C SER A 17 -25.18 -25.82 8.57
N ALA A 18 -25.07 -26.91 9.33
CA ALA A 18 -24.05 -27.04 10.36
C ALA A 18 -22.67 -26.88 9.71
N MET A 19 -22.03 -25.72 9.92
CA MET A 19 -20.66 -25.51 9.53
C MET A 19 -19.77 -26.41 10.38
N ALA A 20 -18.90 -27.16 9.71
CA ALA A 20 -17.92 -28.02 10.37
C ALA A 20 -17.06 -27.17 11.31
N ALA A 21 -16.84 -27.67 12.52
CA ALA A 21 -15.96 -27.08 13.50
C ALA A 21 -14.54 -26.99 12.89
N GLY A 22 -14.07 -25.76 12.63
CA GLY A 22 -12.73 -25.49 12.07
C GLY A 22 -12.67 -24.41 10.98
N GLN A 23 -13.78 -23.98 10.40
CA GLN A 23 -13.78 -22.82 9.51
C GLN A 23 -14.08 -21.55 10.31
N SER A 24 -13.09 -20.69 10.45
CA SER A 24 -13.33 -19.33 10.93
C SER A 24 -14.28 -18.65 9.95
N MET A 25 -15.46 -18.25 10.44
CA MET A 25 -16.37 -17.42 9.63
C MET A 25 -15.62 -16.17 9.17
N PRO A 26 -15.78 -15.74 7.92
CA PRO A 26 -15.28 -14.43 7.51
C PRO A 26 -15.86 -13.38 8.47
N TYR A 27 -15.00 -12.58 9.06
CA TYR A 27 -15.43 -11.51 9.96
C TYR A 27 -16.13 -10.44 9.12
N ILE A 28 -17.44 -10.36 9.24
CA ILE A 28 -18.22 -9.20 8.80
C ILE A 28 -18.41 -8.33 10.04
N PRO A 29 -17.83 -7.12 10.10
CA PRO A 29 -18.00 -6.24 11.25
C PRO A 29 -19.49 -6.02 11.53
N GLN A 30 -19.97 -6.35 12.73
CA GLN A 30 -21.34 -6.02 13.11
C GLN A 30 -21.49 -4.50 13.11
N GLY A 31 -22.36 -3.97 12.24
CA GLY A 31 -22.60 -2.55 12.10
C GLY A 31 -21.76 -1.83 11.04
N SER A 32 -20.83 -2.52 10.37
CA SER A 32 -20.18 -1.94 9.20
C SER A 32 -21.19 -1.87 8.06
N ARG A 33 -21.63 -0.67 7.73
CA ARG A 33 -22.06 -0.39 6.36
C ARG A 33 -20.88 -0.74 5.47
N ALA A 34 -21.15 -1.33 4.28
CA ALA A 34 -20.13 -1.35 3.22
C ALA A 34 -19.48 0.05 3.20
N PRO A 35 -18.15 0.14 3.29
CA PRO A 35 -17.49 1.43 3.36
C PRO A 35 -18.03 2.27 2.21
N GLN A 36 -18.62 3.40 2.52
CA GLN A 36 -18.88 4.39 1.48
C GLN A 36 -17.49 4.80 1.01
N PRO A 37 -17.21 4.86 -0.29
CA PRO A 37 -15.90 5.23 -0.79
C PRO A 37 -15.59 6.68 -0.38
N SER A 38 -15.02 6.82 0.80
CA SER A 38 -14.40 8.03 1.30
C SER A 38 -12.95 7.73 1.59
N GLN A 39 -12.07 8.71 1.48
CA GLN A 39 -10.64 8.56 1.76
C GLN A 39 -10.37 8.00 3.15
N ALA A 40 -11.25 8.29 4.10
CA ALA A 40 -11.14 7.85 5.48
C ALA A 40 -11.38 6.35 5.68
N ASP A 41 -12.01 5.67 4.72
CA ASP A 41 -12.56 4.33 4.93
C ASP A 41 -11.64 3.20 4.46
N ALA A 42 -10.55 3.50 3.77
CA ALA A 42 -9.56 2.51 3.38
C ALA A 42 -8.37 2.52 4.35
N TYR A 43 -8.29 1.51 5.21
CA TYR A 43 -7.25 1.42 6.24
C TYR A 43 -6.11 0.49 5.88
N ASN A 44 -6.40 -0.55 5.10
CA ASN A 44 -5.49 -1.63 4.72
C ASN A 44 -5.39 -1.67 3.20
N TRP A 45 -4.28 -1.22 2.67
CA TRP A 45 -4.00 -1.20 1.24
C TRP A 45 -3.13 -2.37 0.83
N TYR A 46 -3.40 -2.93 -0.33
CA TYR A 46 -2.66 -4.02 -0.92
C TYR A 46 -2.04 -3.57 -2.25
N GLU A 47 -0.72 -3.54 -2.32
CA GLU A 47 0.04 -3.19 -3.51
C GLU A 47 0.15 -4.42 -4.42
N ILE A 48 -0.29 -4.31 -5.67
CA ILE A 48 -0.30 -5.40 -6.65
C ILE A 48 0.53 -5.02 -7.88
N PHE A 49 1.50 -5.88 -8.22
CA PHE A 49 2.12 -5.90 -9.53
C PHE A 49 1.39 -6.91 -10.41
N VAL A 50 0.53 -6.43 -11.32
CA VAL A 50 -0.37 -7.26 -12.13
C VAL A 50 0.40 -8.36 -12.87
N TYR A 51 1.55 -8.02 -13.48
CA TYR A 51 2.43 -8.94 -14.21
C TYR A 51 2.68 -10.26 -13.46
N SER A 52 2.89 -10.18 -12.16
CA SER A 52 3.33 -11.29 -11.30
C SER A 52 2.23 -11.85 -10.40
N TYR A 53 0.99 -11.36 -10.52
CA TYR A 53 -0.03 -11.68 -9.52
C TYR A 53 -0.82 -12.95 -9.86
N GLN A 54 -1.62 -12.95 -10.93
CA GLN A 54 -2.41 -14.10 -11.37
C GLN A 54 -2.65 -14.04 -12.87
N ASP A 55 -2.38 -15.15 -13.54
CA ASP A 55 -2.65 -15.37 -14.97
C ASP A 55 -4.00 -16.06 -15.11
N SER A 56 -4.93 -15.47 -15.86
CA SER A 56 -6.26 -16.03 -16.09
C SER A 56 -6.43 -16.71 -17.44
N ASP A 57 -5.57 -16.40 -18.41
CA ASP A 57 -5.71 -16.82 -19.80
C ASP A 57 -4.62 -17.78 -20.31
N GLY A 58 -3.61 -18.06 -19.46
CA GLY A 58 -2.52 -18.96 -19.78
C GLY A 58 -1.40 -18.30 -20.60
N SER A 59 -1.36 -16.97 -20.67
CA SER A 59 -0.30 -16.21 -21.36
C SER A 59 1.06 -16.32 -20.66
N GLY A 60 1.04 -16.68 -19.39
CA GLY A 60 2.19 -16.68 -18.50
C GLY A 60 2.40 -15.34 -17.80
N ILE A 61 1.60 -14.32 -18.08
CA ILE A 61 1.66 -12.99 -17.48
C ILE A 61 0.35 -12.76 -16.71
N GLY A 62 0.44 -12.16 -15.54
CA GLY A 62 -0.75 -11.79 -14.76
C GLY A 62 -1.58 -10.72 -15.49
N ASP A 63 -2.88 -10.78 -15.30
CA ASP A 63 -3.84 -9.93 -15.99
C ASP A 63 -4.98 -9.46 -15.07
N PHE A 64 -5.82 -8.53 -15.54
CA PHE A 64 -6.92 -7.96 -14.76
C PHE A 64 -7.97 -9.00 -14.38
N ASN A 65 -8.25 -9.96 -15.24
CA ASN A 65 -9.18 -11.04 -14.94
C ASN A 65 -8.60 -12.00 -13.89
N GLY A 66 -7.27 -12.21 -13.91
CA GLY A 66 -6.58 -12.94 -12.86
C GLY A 66 -6.70 -12.25 -11.50
N VAL A 67 -6.55 -10.92 -11.44
CA VAL A 67 -6.80 -10.18 -10.20
C VAL A 67 -8.26 -10.34 -9.75
N ARG A 68 -9.22 -10.27 -10.68
CA ARG A 68 -10.66 -10.49 -10.38
C ARG A 68 -10.92 -11.86 -9.76
N GLN A 69 -10.25 -12.92 -10.24
CA GLN A 69 -10.36 -14.26 -9.65
C GLN A 69 -9.88 -14.34 -8.20
N ARG A 70 -9.08 -13.37 -7.75
CA ARG A 70 -8.50 -13.30 -6.39
C ARG A 70 -9.15 -12.24 -5.50
N LEU A 71 -10.23 -11.58 -5.93
CA LEU A 71 -10.89 -10.53 -5.12
C LEU A 71 -11.46 -11.08 -3.81
N ASP A 72 -12.02 -12.29 -3.80
CA ASP A 72 -12.50 -12.92 -2.58
C ASP A 72 -11.35 -13.14 -1.57
N TYR A 73 -10.16 -13.54 -2.05
CA TYR A 73 -8.97 -13.65 -1.20
C TYR A 73 -8.57 -12.29 -0.62
N ILE A 74 -8.51 -11.25 -1.45
CA ILE A 74 -8.12 -9.90 -1.03
C ILE A 74 -9.09 -9.36 0.03
N ALA A 75 -10.39 -9.53 -0.19
CA ALA A 75 -11.44 -9.11 0.73
C ALA A 75 -11.39 -9.92 2.05
N ASP A 76 -11.21 -11.26 1.97
CA ASP A 76 -11.11 -12.14 3.14
C ASP A 76 -9.87 -11.84 3.98
N MET A 77 -8.78 -11.42 3.36
CA MET A 77 -7.58 -10.94 4.05
C MET A 77 -7.80 -9.60 4.77
N GLY A 78 -8.92 -8.91 4.55
CA GLY A 78 -9.27 -7.64 5.19
C GLY A 78 -8.61 -6.43 4.55
N TYR A 79 -8.19 -6.51 3.29
CA TYR A 79 -7.77 -5.36 2.51
C TYR A 79 -8.98 -4.57 2.03
N THR A 80 -8.93 -3.24 2.19
CA THR A 80 -10.00 -2.30 1.83
C THR A 80 -9.59 -1.33 0.73
N GLY A 81 -8.37 -1.46 0.25
CA GLY A 81 -7.85 -0.71 -0.89
C GLY A 81 -6.81 -1.52 -1.65
N ILE A 82 -6.76 -1.32 -2.95
CA ILE A 82 -5.72 -1.86 -3.84
C ILE A 82 -4.98 -0.70 -4.48
N TRP A 83 -3.66 -0.77 -4.46
CA TRP A 83 -2.78 0.03 -5.27
C TRP A 83 -2.19 -0.84 -6.37
N PHE A 84 -2.54 -0.55 -7.63
CA PHE A 84 -1.91 -1.15 -8.79
C PHE A 84 -0.63 -0.39 -9.16
N MET A 85 0.51 -1.08 -9.22
CA MET A 85 1.69 -0.60 -9.93
C MET A 85 1.31 -0.25 -11.37
N PRO A 86 2.16 0.48 -12.15
CA PRO A 86 1.74 1.01 -13.44
C PRO A 86 1.10 -0.04 -14.35
N ILE A 87 -0.03 0.34 -14.93
CA ILE A 87 -0.86 -0.52 -15.80
C ILE A 87 -0.95 -0.02 -17.25
N MET A 88 -0.34 1.14 -17.54
CA MET A 88 -0.34 1.77 -18.85
C MET A 88 0.61 1.03 -19.82
N PRO A 89 0.40 1.18 -21.15
CA PRO A 89 1.31 0.64 -22.16
C PRO A 89 2.74 1.13 -21.97
N SER A 90 3.68 0.18 -22.00
CA SER A 90 5.09 0.44 -21.77
C SER A 90 5.96 -0.62 -22.45
N PRO A 91 7.15 -0.28 -22.94
CA PRO A 91 8.07 -1.25 -23.50
C PRO A 91 8.77 -2.12 -22.44
N SER A 92 8.76 -1.70 -21.17
CA SER A 92 9.37 -2.46 -20.08
C SER A 92 8.37 -3.34 -19.34
N TYR A 93 8.86 -4.38 -18.66
CA TYR A 93 8.02 -5.25 -17.83
C TYR A 93 7.48 -4.53 -16.60
N HIS A 94 8.20 -3.52 -16.10
CA HIS A 94 7.83 -2.77 -14.88
C HIS A 94 6.82 -1.65 -15.13
N LYS A 95 6.61 -1.26 -16.39
CA LYS A 95 5.59 -0.31 -16.87
C LYS A 95 5.75 1.16 -16.43
N TYR A 96 6.87 1.55 -15.81
CA TYR A 96 7.09 2.94 -15.41
C TYR A 96 7.39 3.88 -16.60
N ASP A 97 7.97 3.38 -17.71
CA ASP A 97 8.21 4.14 -18.93
C ASP A 97 6.97 4.13 -19.86
N VAL A 98 5.99 4.95 -19.52
CA VAL A 98 4.66 5.02 -20.16
C VAL A 98 4.75 5.53 -21.59
N THR A 99 4.01 4.89 -22.50
CA THR A 99 3.86 5.32 -23.90
C THR A 99 2.48 5.87 -24.24
N ASP A 100 1.46 5.60 -23.42
CA ASP A 100 0.10 6.14 -23.53
C ASP A 100 -0.55 6.16 -22.15
N TYR A 101 -0.85 7.35 -21.64
CA TYR A 101 -1.42 7.52 -20.30
C TYR A 101 -2.92 7.21 -20.20
N LYS A 102 -3.64 7.12 -21.32
CA LYS A 102 -5.10 6.87 -21.32
C LYS A 102 -5.48 5.50 -21.86
N ALA A 103 -4.55 4.56 -21.79
CA ALA A 103 -4.77 3.15 -22.15
C ALA A 103 -4.25 2.23 -21.05
N VAL A 104 -4.69 0.97 -21.08
CA VAL A 104 -4.08 -0.11 -20.31
C VAL A 104 -3.15 -0.93 -21.19
N ASP A 105 -2.11 -1.50 -20.60
CA ASP A 105 -1.19 -2.37 -21.33
C ASP A 105 -1.95 -3.62 -21.84
N PRO A 106 -1.88 -3.92 -23.15
CA PRO A 106 -2.60 -5.07 -23.72
C PRO A 106 -2.15 -6.42 -23.15
N GLN A 107 -1.00 -6.51 -22.51
CA GLN A 107 -0.57 -7.71 -21.78
C GLN A 107 -1.46 -7.98 -20.55
N TYR A 108 -2.09 -6.95 -19.98
CA TYR A 108 -2.94 -7.06 -18.79
C TYR A 108 -4.43 -7.20 -19.11
N GLY A 109 -4.80 -7.08 -20.37
CA GLY A 109 -6.19 -7.14 -20.84
C GLY A 109 -6.66 -5.87 -21.55
N THR A 110 -7.97 -5.69 -21.61
CA THR A 110 -8.61 -4.53 -22.23
C THR A 110 -9.00 -3.48 -21.20
N MET A 111 -9.33 -2.27 -21.66
CA MET A 111 -9.90 -1.22 -20.81
C MET A 111 -11.24 -1.67 -20.18
N ASP A 112 -12.02 -2.47 -20.87
CA ASP A 112 -13.28 -3.00 -20.33
C ASP A 112 -13.03 -4.04 -19.22
N ASP A 113 -11.97 -4.85 -19.34
CA ASP A 113 -11.55 -5.76 -18.25
C ASP A 113 -11.13 -4.97 -17.01
N PHE A 114 -10.39 -3.88 -17.20
CA PHE A 114 -9.98 -3.02 -16.07
C PHE A 114 -11.17 -2.29 -15.42
N ARG A 115 -12.11 -1.75 -16.23
CA ARG A 115 -13.34 -1.16 -15.68
C ARG A 115 -14.18 -2.19 -14.91
N ALA A 116 -14.26 -3.42 -15.42
CA ALA A 116 -14.93 -4.51 -14.71
C ALA A 116 -14.24 -4.83 -13.39
N LEU A 117 -12.90 -4.88 -13.37
CA LEU A 117 -12.13 -5.06 -12.14
C LEU A 117 -12.39 -3.95 -11.11
N VAL A 118 -12.33 -2.67 -11.53
CA VAL A 118 -12.61 -1.53 -10.64
C VAL A 118 -14.02 -1.63 -10.06
N LYS A 119 -15.02 -1.95 -10.90
CA LYS A 119 -16.39 -2.13 -10.42
C LYS A 119 -16.51 -3.26 -9.41
N GLU A 120 -15.91 -4.41 -9.67
CA GLU A 120 -15.97 -5.55 -8.75
C GLU A 120 -15.19 -5.28 -7.45
N CYS A 121 -14.09 -4.53 -7.49
CA CYS A 121 -13.43 -4.03 -6.28
C CYS A 121 -14.41 -3.20 -5.44
N HIS A 122 -15.13 -2.26 -6.07
CA HIS A 122 -16.12 -1.43 -5.38
C HIS A 122 -17.28 -2.26 -4.81
N ASP A 123 -17.75 -3.28 -5.55
CA ASP A 123 -18.79 -4.22 -5.06
C ASP A 123 -18.33 -4.99 -3.81
N HIS A 124 -17.01 -5.21 -3.64
CA HIS A 124 -16.38 -5.79 -2.45
C HIS A 124 -16.02 -4.75 -1.36
N GLY A 125 -16.34 -3.46 -1.57
CA GLY A 125 -15.96 -2.38 -0.66
C GLY A 125 -14.46 -2.05 -0.68
N ILE A 126 -13.76 -2.39 -1.76
CA ILE A 126 -12.34 -2.16 -1.97
C ILE A 126 -12.14 -0.95 -2.88
N ARG A 127 -11.40 0.06 -2.42
CA ARG A 127 -11.00 1.22 -3.22
C ARG A 127 -9.84 0.88 -4.13
N VAL A 128 -9.74 1.56 -5.25
CA VAL A 128 -8.69 1.33 -6.25
C VAL A 128 -7.91 2.62 -6.52
N ILE A 129 -6.61 2.59 -6.30
CA ILE A 129 -5.69 3.61 -6.82
C ILE A 129 -4.72 2.97 -7.81
N ILE A 130 -4.28 3.76 -8.77
CA ILE A 130 -3.27 3.34 -9.74
C ILE A 130 -2.01 4.20 -9.60
N ASP A 131 -0.89 3.65 -10.03
CA ASP A 131 0.35 4.40 -10.15
C ASP A 131 0.26 5.42 -11.28
N LEU A 132 0.69 6.64 -11.05
CA LEU A 132 0.67 7.72 -12.03
C LEU A 132 2.08 8.36 -12.14
N PRO A 133 2.96 7.82 -12.99
CA PRO A 133 4.32 8.33 -13.19
C PRO A 133 4.32 9.56 -14.12
N VAL A 134 4.02 10.75 -13.58
CA VAL A 134 3.99 12.02 -14.35
C VAL A 134 5.31 12.78 -14.36
N ASN A 135 6.34 12.27 -13.70
CA ASN A 135 7.67 12.87 -13.76
C ASN A 135 8.30 12.74 -15.16
N HIS A 136 8.05 11.67 -15.86
CA HIS A 136 8.69 11.29 -17.12
C HIS A 136 7.77 10.47 -18.01
N THR A 137 8.16 10.31 -19.27
CA THR A 137 7.52 9.37 -20.20
C THR A 137 8.55 8.32 -20.66
N SER A 138 8.12 7.35 -21.47
CA SER A 138 9.04 6.57 -22.29
C SER A 138 9.68 7.41 -23.39
N THR A 139 10.92 7.07 -23.79
CA THR A 139 11.50 7.55 -25.06
C THR A 139 10.68 7.10 -26.28
N ARG A 140 9.74 6.17 -26.12
CA ARG A 140 8.80 5.73 -27.18
C ARG A 140 7.46 6.46 -27.12
N HIS A 141 7.26 7.38 -26.20
CA HIS A 141 6.04 8.20 -26.13
C HIS A 141 5.92 9.07 -27.38
N PRO A 142 4.73 9.19 -28.01
CA PRO A 142 4.54 10.02 -29.22
C PRO A 142 5.01 11.46 -29.06
N TRP A 143 4.84 12.09 -27.89
CA TRP A 143 5.32 13.44 -27.61
C TRP A 143 6.84 13.54 -27.74
N PHE A 144 7.57 12.59 -27.09
CA PHE A 144 9.03 12.58 -27.13
C PHE A 144 9.57 12.30 -28.53
N LEU A 145 8.99 11.32 -29.24
CA LEU A 145 9.39 11.00 -30.61
C LEU A 145 9.24 12.19 -31.53
N SER A 146 8.13 12.93 -31.45
CA SER A 146 7.90 14.14 -32.24
C SER A 146 8.89 15.25 -31.92
N ALA A 147 9.19 15.48 -30.62
CA ALA A 147 10.16 16.47 -30.19
C ALA A 147 11.59 16.15 -30.69
N VAL A 148 12.02 14.90 -30.53
CA VAL A 148 13.34 14.42 -31.00
C VAL A 148 13.44 14.50 -32.52
N GLU A 149 12.44 14.10 -33.27
CA GLU A 149 12.43 14.22 -34.74
C GLU A 149 12.59 15.68 -35.20
N SER A 150 11.90 16.60 -34.52
CA SER A 150 12.00 18.06 -34.80
C SER A 150 13.41 18.60 -34.55
N ILE A 151 14.07 18.18 -33.45
CA ILE A 151 15.46 18.51 -33.14
C ILE A 151 16.41 17.94 -34.20
N GLN A 152 16.31 16.66 -34.52
CA GLN A 152 17.16 15.97 -35.49
C GLN A 152 17.07 16.57 -36.89
N LYS A 153 15.87 17.02 -37.30
CA LYS A 153 15.61 17.70 -38.55
C LYS A 153 15.99 19.20 -38.53
N ARG A 154 16.39 19.73 -37.37
CA ARG A 154 16.67 21.16 -37.12
C ARG A 154 15.51 22.09 -37.52
N LYS A 155 14.27 21.59 -37.35
CA LYS A 155 13.06 22.36 -37.64
C LYS A 155 12.54 23.11 -36.41
N TYR A 156 12.66 22.46 -35.23
CA TYR A 156 12.21 23.00 -33.94
C TYR A 156 10.72 23.41 -33.94
N ASP A 157 9.88 22.67 -34.70
CA ASP A 157 8.47 22.96 -34.93
C ASP A 157 7.50 21.99 -34.25
N SER A 158 7.99 21.03 -33.49
CA SER A 158 7.15 20.14 -32.73
C SER A 158 6.40 20.89 -31.62
N PRO A 159 5.07 20.69 -31.47
CA PRO A 159 4.31 21.24 -30.34
C PRO A 159 4.74 20.66 -28.99
N TYR A 160 5.48 19.56 -28.99
CA TYR A 160 5.94 18.85 -27.79
C TYR A 160 7.39 19.15 -27.42
N LEU A 161 8.03 20.14 -28.09
CA LEU A 161 9.43 20.48 -27.80
C LEU A 161 9.59 20.95 -26.35
N ASP A 162 8.68 21.80 -25.91
CA ASP A 162 8.69 22.37 -24.55
C ASP A 162 8.04 21.44 -23.50
N TYR A 163 7.57 20.25 -23.91
CA TYR A 163 7.05 19.25 -22.97
C TYR A 163 8.16 18.57 -22.17
N TYR A 164 9.40 18.63 -22.64
CA TYR A 164 10.56 18.01 -22.02
C TYR A 164 11.65 19.05 -21.71
N CYS A 165 12.54 18.69 -20.78
CA CYS A 165 13.66 19.54 -20.41
C CYS A 165 14.84 19.32 -21.36
N PHE A 166 14.78 19.91 -22.56
CA PHE A 166 15.86 19.88 -23.54
C PHE A 166 16.88 21.02 -23.35
N THR A 167 18.18 20.76 -23.57
CA THR A 167 19.26 21.75 -23.51
C THR A 167 20.42 21.38 -24.43
N GLU A 168 21.13 22.42 -24.94
CA GLU A 168 22.43 22.23 -25.60
C GLU A 168 23.61 22.31 -24.61
N GLU A 169 23.35 22.77 -23.37
CA GLU A 169 24.35 22.97 -22.33
C GLU A 169 24.04 22.14 -21.09
N PRO A 170 24.22 20.80 -21.17
CA PRO A 170 23.91 19.90 -20.04
C PRO A 170 24.81 20.18 -18.85
N LYS A 171 24.22 20.19 -17.64
CA LYS A 171 24.94 20.39 -16.38
C LYS A 171 24.81 19.14 -15.50
N GLY A 172 25.92 18.43 -15.33
CA GLY A 172 25.94 17.20 -14.52
C GLY A 172 25.66 15.93 -15.34
N ASN A 173 25.27 14.87 -14.69
CA ASN A 173 25.12 13.52 -15.25
C ASN A 173 23.67 13.06 -15.47
N LYS A 174 22.72 13.97 -15.33
CA LYS A 174 21.28 13.69 -15.50
C LYS A 174 20.78 14.08 -16.90
N TYR A 175 21.66 14.06 -17.91
CA TYR A 175 21.33 14.43 -19.26
C TYR A 175 21.80 13.39 -20.25
N VAL A 176 20.93 13.06 -21.20
CA VAL A 176 21.20 12.09 -22.27
C VAL A 176 21.18 12.83 -23.61
N GLN A 177 22.20 12.58 -24.43
CA GLN A 177 22.30 13.21 -25.74
C GLN A 177 21.23 12.68 -26.70
N VAL A 178 20.53 13.59 -27.36
CA VAL A 178 19.66 13.26 -28.50
C VAL A 178 20.54 12.81 -29.67
N ASN A 179 20.35 11.58 -30.10
CA ASN A 179 21.19 10.98 -31.14
C ASN A 179 21.22 11.83 -32.42
N GLY A 180 22.43 12.13 -32.91
CA GLY A 180 22.63 12.93 -34.12
C GLY A 180 22.44 14.45 -33.94
N SER A 181 22.42 14.97 -32.72
CA SER A 181 22.29 16.40 -32.41
C SER A 181 23.24 16.85 -31.29
N THR A 182 23.30 18.16 -31.03
CA THR A 182 23.98 18.78 -29.88
C THR A 182 23.06 18.84 -28.64
N TRP A 183 21.80 18.59 -28.82
CA TRP A 183 20.79 18.65 -27.76
C TRP A 183 20.83 17.47 -26.83
N HIS A 184 20.45 17.70 -25.57
CA HIS A 184 20.31 16.70 -24.52
C HIS A 184 18.93 16.85 -23.86
N TYR A 185 18.35 15.77 -23.40
CA TYR A 185 17.17 15.79 -22.54
C TYR A 185 17.53 15.40 -21.12
N GLU A 186 16.81 15.96 -20.16
CA GLU A 186 16.96 15.62 -18.75
C GLU A 186 16.34 14.24 -18.47
N GLU A 187 16.98 13.47 -17.59
CA GLU A 187 16.52 12.18 -17.13
C GLU A 187 17.00 11.95 -15.70
N GLN A 188 16.07 11.94 -14.73
CA GLN A 188 16.41 11.71 -13.34
C GLN A 188 16.75 10.24 -13.06
N PHE A 189 16.17 9.31 -13.81
CA PHE A 189 16.45 7.90 -13.73
C PHE A 189 17.46 7.49 -14.80
N SER A 190 18.57 6.90 -14.39
CA SER A 190 19.63 6.52 -15.32
C SER A 190 19.24 5.35 -16.23
N GLY A 191 19.48 5.46 -17.53
CA GLY A 191 19.22 4.38 -18.48
C GLY A 191 18.91 4.86 -19.90
N GLY A 192 18.59 6.13 -20.09
CA GLY A 192 18.27 6.72 -21.39
C GLY A 192 16.89 6.36 -21.92
N SER A 193 15.95 5.98 -21.04
CA SER A 193 14.63 5.48 -21.44
C SER A 193 13.45 6.28 -20.87
N MET A 194 13.68 7.16 -19.90
CA MET A 194 12.65 7.89 -19.15
C MET A 194 12.92 9.41 -19.12
N PRO A 195 12.75 10.12 -20.26
CA PRO A 195 12.94 11.56 -20.34
C PRO A 195 11.96 12.31 -19.45
N ASP A 196 12.48 13.28 -18.67
CA ASP A 196 11.70 14.06 -17.73
C ASP A 196 10.77 15.04 -18.46
N LEU A 197 9.52 15.10 -18.00
CA LEU A 197 8.55 16.09 -18.42
C LEU A 197 8.84 17.45 -17.78
N ASN A 198 8.62 18.51 -18.53
CA ASN A 198 8.69 19.88 -18.03
C ASN A 198 7.40 20.26 -17.29
N LEU A 199 7.32 19.92 -16.01
CA LEU A 199 6.14 20.18 -15.17
C LEU A 199 5.93 21.67 -14.83
N ALA A 200 6.84 22.56 -15.27
CA ALA A 200 6.60 23.99 -15.24
C ALA A 200 5.78 24.47 -16.45
N ASN A 201 5.62 23.64 -17.49
CA ASN A 201 4.86 23.98 -18.69
C ASN A 201 3.36 23.74 -18.47
N GLU A 202 2.56 24.80 -18.64
CA GLU A 202 1.10 24.73 -18.46
C GLU A 202 0.41 23.80 -19.48
N ALA A 203 0.99 23.58 -20.67
CA ALA A 203 0.46 22.62 -21.63
C ALA A 203 0.64 21.16 -21.13
N VAL A 204 1.77 20.85 -20.50
CA VAL A 204 2.01 19.54 -19.83
C VAL A 204 1.02 19.35 -18.69
N LEU A 205 0.81 20.38 -17.87
CA LEU A 205 -0.16 20.32 -16.78
C LEU A 205 -1.61 20.15 -17.29
N ALA A 206 -1.94 20.70 -18.46
CA ALA A 206 -3.24 20.50 -19.10
C ALA A 206 -3.43 19.03 -19.56
N GLU A 207 -2.39 18.40 -20.11
CA GLU A 207 -2.40 16.96 -20.43
C GLU A 207 -2.58 16.09 -19.16
N ILE A 208 -1.86 16.44 -18.08
CA ILE A 208 -1.98 15.75 -16.79
C ILE A 208 -3.41 15.86 -16.25
N ARG A 209 -4.04 17.05 -16.36
CA ARG A 209 -5.45 17.24 -15.98
C ARG A 209 -6.40 16.33 -16.77
N ASP A 210 -6.20 16.22 -18.08
CA ASP A 210 -7.00 15.37 -18.95
C ASP A 210 -6.82 13.88 -18.61
N ILE A 211 -5.59 13.45 -18.32
CA ILE A 211 -5.26 12.11 -17.85
C ILE A 211 -5.95 11.81 -16.52
N ILE A 212 -5.85 12.72 -15.55
CA ILE A 212 -6.49 12.59 -14.23
C ILE A 212 -8.01 12.45 -14.39
N THR A 213 -8.61 13.34 -15.19
CA THR A 213 -10.05 13.31 -15.46
C THR A 213 -10.49 11.99 -16.08
N PHE A 214 -9.75 11.49 -17.06
CA PHE A 214 -10.03 10.19 -17.68
C PHE A 214 -10.03 9.04 -16.64
N TRP A 215 -9.01 8.93 -15.81
CA TRP A 215 -8.94 7.82 -14.84
C TRP A 215 -9.96 7.94 -13.70
N LEU A 216 -10.18 9.14 -13.19
CA LEU A 216 -11.11 9.36 -12.08
C LEU A 216 -12.58 9.31 -12.50
N CYS A 217 -12.92 9.91 -13.67
CA CYS A 217 -14.30 10.06 -14.09
C CYS A 217 -14.76 8.98 -15.07
N ASP A 218 -13.94 8.68 -16.12
CA ASP A 218 -14.37 7.77 -17.18
C ASP A 218 -14.10 6.31 -16.82
N VAL A 219 -13.01 6.04 -16.06
CA VAL A 219 -12.66 4.69 -15.61
C VAL A 219 -13.18 4.42 -14.20
N GLY A 220 -13.17 5.43 -13.33
CA GLY A 220 -13.78 5.35 -12.00
C GLY A 220 -12.83 4.98 -10.87
N VAL A 221 -11.49 5.02 -11.05
CA VAL A 221 -10.54 4.78 -9.96
C VAL A 221 -10.72 5.81 -8.83
N ASP A 222 -10.19 5.52 -7.65
CA ASP A 222 -10.41 6.33 -6.44
C ASP A 222 -9.25 7.26 -6.10
N GLY A 223 -8.22 7.30 -6.94
CA GLY A 223 -7.07 8.14 -6.72
C GLY A 223 -5.80 7.59 -7.34
N PHE A 224 -4.66 8.12 -6.87
CA PHE A 224 -3.36 7.81 -7.45
C PHE A 224 -2.26 7.65 -6.40
N ARG A 225 -1.31 6.78 -6.71
CA ARG A 225 0.05 6.89 -6.16
C ARG A 225 0.86 7.74 -7.13
N LEU A 226 1.44 8.82 -6.63
CA LEU A 226 2.29 9.71 -7.41
C LEU A 226 3.74 9.26 -7.29
N ASP A 227 4.29 8.81 -8.44
CA ASP A 227 5.66 8.34 -8.56
C ASP A 227 6.66 9.50 -8.44
N ALA A 228 7.80 9.24 -7.81
CA ALA A 228 9.00 10.08 -7.85
C ALA A 228 8.77 11.57 -7.59
N VAL A 229 7.91 11.93 -6.65
CA VAL A 229 7.54 13.33 -6.41
C VAL A 229 8.72 14.24 -6.00
N THR A 230 9.83 13.67 -5.58
CA THR A 230 11.06 14.40 -5.27
C THR A 230 11.86 14.79 -6.51
N SER A 231 11.48 14.27 -7.67
CA SER A 231 12.17 14.49 -8.94
C SER A 231 11.45 15.44 -9.90
N PHE A 232 10.24 15.89 -9.59
CA PHE A 232 9.41 16.74 -10.45
C PHE A 232 10.12 18.01 -10.96
N HIS A 233 10.90 18.63 -10.10
CA HIS A 233 11.77 19.78 -10.41
C HIS A 233 13.16 19.55 -9.80
N ALA A 234 13.70 18.36 -10.00
CA ALA A 234 14.97 17.94 -9.41
C ALA A 234 14.96 18.14 -7.87
N ALA A 235 15.92 18.89 -7.33
CA ALA A 235 16.06 19.10 -5.89
C ALA A 235 15.27 20.33 -5.36
N ASP A 236 14.44 20.99 -6.18
CA ASP A 236 13.66 22.14 -5.74
C ASP A 236 12.36 21.70 -5.06
N VAL A 237 12.44 21.53 -3.75
CA VAL A 237 11.31 21.06 -2.93
C VAL A 237 10.11 22.00 -3.02
N ALA A 238 10.32 23.31 -3.08
CA ALA A 238 9.22 24.27 -3.15
C ALA A 238 8.43 24.14 -4.46
N GLN A 239 9.12 23.93 -5.59
CA GLN A 239 8.46 23.67 -6.87
C GLN A 239 7.80 22.29 -6.90
N ASN A 240 8.42 21.25 -6.30
CA ASN A 240 7.81 19.92 -6.17
C ASN A 240 6.48 20.03 -5.41
N VAL A 241 6.46 20.72 -4.27
CA VAL A 241 5.26 20.95 -3.45
C VAL A 241 4.20 21.72 -4.25
N ALA A 242 4.57 22.80 -4.94
CA ALA A 242 3.62 23.58 -5.75
C ALA A 242 2.99 22.74 -6.89
N THR A 243 3.76 21.84 -7.49
CA THR A 243 3.23 20.92 -8.52
C THR A 243 2.31 19.87 -7.91
N LEU A 244 2.63 19.34 -6.73
CA LEU A 244 1.75 18.43 -5.99
C LEU A 244 0.41 19.09 -5.66
N ASP A 245 0.40 20.37 -5.26
CA ASP A 245 -0.82 21.13 -5.01
C ASP A 245 -1.68 21.30 -6.26
N LYS A 246 -1.05 21.58 -7.42
CA LYS A 246 -1.76 21.63 -8.70
C LYS A 246 -2.41 20.29 -9.05
N ILE A 247 -1.66 19.18 -8.90
CA ILE A 247 -2.18 17.82 -9.16
C ILE A 247 -3.33 17.49 -8.21
N LYS A 248 -3.19 17.79 -6.91
CA LYS A 248 -4.27 17.55 -5.93
C LYS A 248 -5.52 18.36 -6.28
N ALA A 249 -5.36 19.63 -6.66
CA ALA A 249 -6.48 20.46 -7.08
C ALA A 249 -7.20 19.90 -8.32
N MET A 250 -6.46 19.41 -9.32
CA MET A 250 -7.04 18.74 -10.50
C MET A 250 -7.83 17.49 -10.12
N CYS A 251 -7.32 16.70 -9.18
CA CYS A 251 -8.01 15.52 -8.68
C CYS A 251 -9.30 15.87 -7.93
N GLU A 252 -9.28 16.88 -7.07
CA GLU A 252 -10.47 17.34 -6.34
C GLU A 252 -11.53 17.95 -7.28
N GLU A 253 -11.10 18.63 -8.35
CA GLU A 253 -12.01 19.14 -9.38
C GLU A 253 -12.68 18.00 -10.16
N ALA A 254 -11.93 16.95 -10.50
CA ALA A 254 -12.44 15.81 -11.27
C ALA A 254 -13.32 14.88 -10.41
N LYS A 255 -12.86 14.53 -9.21
CA LYS A 255 -13.55 13.60 -8.29
C LYS A 255 -13.24 14.03 -6.84
N PRO A 256 -14.13 14.82 -6.21
CA PRO A 256 -13.96 15.20 -4.80
C PRO A 256 -13.77 13.97 -3.91
N GLY A 257 -12.79 14.04 -3.01
CA GLY A 257 -12.44 12.93 -2.12
C GLY A 257 -11.58 11.83 -2.77
N SER A 258 -10.99 12.09 -3.93
CA SER A 258 -9.96 11.21 -4.50
C SER A 258 -8.72 11.18 -3.62
N PHE A 259 -8.15 9.98 -3.41
CA PHE A 259 -7.00 9.77 -2.51
C PHE A 259 -5.69 9.85 -3.28
N LEU A 260 -4.76 10.68 -2.79
CA LEU A 260 -3.42 10.78 -3.32
C LEU A 260 -2.38 10.37 -2.27
N VAL A 261 -1.48 9.47 -2.65
CA VAL A 261 -0.30 9.13 -1.87
C VAL A 261 0.96 9.37 -2.69
N GLY A 262 1.86 10.21 -2.19
CA GLY A 262 3.10 10.58 -2.88
C GLY A 262 4.28 9.70 -2.46
N GLU A 263 5.13 9.34 -3.42
CA GLU A 263 6.42 8.73 -3.15
C GLU A 263 7.49 9.79 -2.92
N ALA A 264 7.64 10.21 -1.67
CA ALA A 264 8.77 11.01 -1.23
C ALA A 264 9.79 10.11 -0.50
N TRP A 265 10.75 9.56 -1.26
CA TRP A 265 11.77 8.66 -0.68
C TRP A 265 12.86 9.46 0.04
N VAL A 266 12.50 9.96 1.20
CA VAL A 266 13.33 10.81 2.04
C VAL A 266 13.21 10.43 3.51
N GLY A 267 14.13 10.93 4.34
CA GLY A 267 14.04 10.80 5.80
C GLY A 267 12.94 11.69 6.39
N GLN A 268 12.56 11.42 7.65
CA GLN A 268 11.44 12.12 8.33
C GLN A 268 11.55 13.64 8.30
N SER A 269 12.75 14.19 8.52
CA SER A 269 12.94 15.65 8.53
C SER A 269 12.69 16.30 7.16
N ALA A 270 13.13 15.66 6.07
CA ALA A 270 12.88 16.14 4.74
C ALA A 270 11.42 15.91 4.29
N LEU A 271 10.78 14.85 4.78
CA LEU A 271 9.37 14.60 4.52
C LEU A 271 8.47 15.72 5.09
N ALA A 272 8.90 16.38 6.17
CA ALA A 272 8.19 17.53 6.75
C ALA A 272 8.03 18.70 5.75
N GLU A 273 8.93 18.86 4.79
CA GLU A 273 8.83 19.87 3.75
C GLU A 273 7.74 19.51 2.72
N TYR A 274 7.62 18.23 2.36
CA TYR A 274 6.57 17.74 1.45
C TYR A 274 5.17 17.77 2.10
N TRP A 275 5.07 17.65 3.42
CA TRP A 275 3.81 17.82 4.15
C TRP A 275 3.22 19.24 4.07
N GLN A 276 3.94 20.21 3.51
CA GLN A 276 3.38 21.53 3.20
C GLN A 276 2.41 21.48 2.01
N SER A 277 2.46 20.41 1.20
CA SER A 277 1.49 20.20 0.11
C SER A 277 0.11 19.79 0.61
N THR A 278 -0.87 19.89 -0.28
CA THR A 278 -2.25 19.47 -0.02
C THR A 278 -2.53 17.99 -0.29
N VAL A 279 -1.51 17.21 -0.67
CA VAL A 279 -1.61 15.76 -0.89
C VAL A 279 -2.00 15.04 0.41
N ASP A 280 -2.86 14.03 0.31
CA ASP A 280 -3.48 13.39 1.48
C ASP A 280 -2.47 12.59 2.32
N SER A 281 -1.48 11.99 1.65
CA SER A 281 -0.53 11.09 2.30
C SER A 281 0.80 11.00 1.56
N PHE A 282 1.84 10.61 2.28
CA PHE A 282 3.13 10.19 1.72
C PHE A 282 3.55 8.87 2.34
N PHE A 283 4.21 8.02 1.53
CA PHE A 283 4.79 6.79 2.04
C PHE A 283 5.81 7.07 3.15
N LEU A 284 5.61 6.41 4.28
CA LEU A 284 6.48 6.57 5.45
C LEU A 284 7.73 5.67 5.33
N PHE A 285 8.66 6.02 4.44
CA PHE A 285 9.93 5.30 4.27
C PHE A 285 10.69 5.09 5.58
N PRO A 286 10.68 6.00 6.54
CA PRO A 286 11.27 5.78 7.87
C PRO A 286 10.70 4.60 8.66
N SER A 287 9.53 4.05 8.31
CA SER A 287 9.02 2.81 8.92
C SER A 287 9.61 1.55 8.28
N SER A 288 10.06 1.63 7.03
CA SER A 288 10.41 0.53 6.13
C SER A 288 11.92 0.27 6.03
N GLN A 289 12.29 -0.78 5.31
CA GLN A 289 13.66 -1.15 4.98
C GLN A 289 14.54 -1.47 6.21
N ALA A 290 15.83 -1.74 5.99
CA ALA A 290 16.77 -2.10 7.05
C ALA A 290 16.96 -1.00 8.11
N GLU A 291 16.84 0.26 7.71
CA GLU A 291 17.00 1.43 8.58
C GLU A 291 15.70 1.88 9.24
N GLY A 292 14.56 1.31 8.83
CA GLY A 292 13.25 1.66 9.36
C GLY A 292 13.07 1.34 10.84
N PHE A 293 12.29 2.18 11.52
CA PHE A 293 12.11 2.03 12.96
C PHE A 293 11.40 0.72 13.36
N ILE A 294 10.51 0.17 12.49
CA ILE A 294 9.88 -1.14 12.74
C ILE A 294 10.95 -2.24 12.67
N VAL A 295 11.68 -2.31 11.56
CA VAL A 295 12.71 -3.34 11.35
C VAL A 295 13.77 -3.28 12.45
N LYS A 296 14.27 -2.08 12.77
CA LYS A 296 15.25 -1.88 13.86
C LYS A 296 14.71 -2.23 15.24
N SER A 297 13.40 -2.09 15.46
CA SER A 297 12.77 -2.48 16.73
C SER A 297 12.71 -3.98 16.92
N VAL A 298 12.59 -4.74 15.82
CA VAL A 298 12.49 -6.21 15.81
C VAL A 298 13.87 -6.87 15.76
N LEU A 299 14.83 -6.27 15.03
CA LEU A 299 16.17 -6.82 14.86
C LEU A 299 17.04 -6.64 16.14
N GLY A 300 18.06 -7.48 16.27
CA GLY A 300 19.01 -7.47 17.35
C GLY A 300 18.91 -8.69 18.26
N ARG A 301 19.63 -8.66 19.38
CA ARG A 301 19.58 -9.74 20.40
C ARG A 301 18.25 -9.77 21.15
N SER A 302 17.65 -8.59 21.33
CA SER A 302 16.31 -8.40 21.87
C SER A 302 15.65 -7.25 21.12
N PRO A 303 14.37 -7.38 20.75
CA PRO A 303 13.58 -6.26 20.26
C PRO A 303 13.61 -5.08 21.24
N ASP A 304 13.40 -3.86 20.73
CA ASP A 304 13.53 -2.63 21.52
C ASP A 304 12.34 -1.69 21.21
N ALA A 305 11.41 -1.63 22.14
CA ALA A 305 10.21 -0.83 22.06
C ALA A 305 10.49 0.68 21.93
N THR A 306 11.61 1.16 22.53
CA THR A 306 11.91 2.61 22.51
C THR A 306 12.18 3.13 21.10
N ARG A 307 12.67 2.29 20.18
CA ARG A 307 12.86 2.65 18.77
C ARG A 307 11.55 2.81 18.04
N TYR A 308 10.62 1.90 18.31
CA TYR A 308 9.27 1.96 17.74
C TYR A 308 8.54 3.22 18.20
N VAL A 309 8.55 3.48 19.50
CA VAL A 309 7.92 4.68 20.09
C VAL A 309 8.52 5.95 19.50
N LYS A 310 9.85 6.10 19.53
CA LYS A 310 10.52 7.30 19.01
C LYS A 310 10.25 7.51 17.52
N GLY A 311 10.24 6.43 16.71
CA GLY A 311 9.93 6.51 15.30
C GLY A 311 8.50 7.00 15.04
N LEU A 312 7.54 6.45 15.77
CA LEU A 312 6.14 6.83 15.67
C LEU A 312 5.89 8.26 16.21
N GLU A 313 6.45 8.63 17.36
CA GLU A 313 6.37 9.99 17.89
C GLU A 313 6.87 11.02 16.88
N THR A 314 8.05 10.76 16.28
CA THR A 314 8.59 11.65 15.25
C THR A 314 7.67 11.75 14.05
N ALA A 315 7.14 10.64 13.56
CA ALA A 315 6.21 10.65 12.41
C ALA A 315 4.94 11.46 12.71
N LEU A 316 4.36 11.27 13.90
CA LEU A 316 3.14 11.98 14.31
C LEU A 316 3.39 13.47 14.58
N SER A 317 4.55 13.85 15.13
CA SER A 317 4.88 15.25 15.38
C SER A 317 5.05 16.09 14.11
N LEU A 318 5.32 15.46 12.99
CA LEU A 318 5.49 16.09 11.68
C LEU A 318 4.25 16.00 10.79
N LEU A 319 3.24 15.24 11.20
CA LEU A 319 2.01 15.02 10.43
C LEU A 319 1.06 16.20 10.62
N PRO A 320 0.69 16.94 9.55
CA PRO A 320 -0.29 18.02 9.68
C PRO A 320 -1.70 17.47 9.96
N GLU A 321 -2.54 18.34 10.53
CA GLU A 321 -3.97 18.05 10.72
C GLU A 321 -4.65 17.67 9.40
N GLY A 322 -5.53 16.67 9.46
CA GLY A 322 -6.28 16.19 8.29
C GLY A 322 -5.45 15.31 7.32
N ARG A 323 -4.16 15.07 7.58
CA ARG A 323 -3.33 14.14 6.80
C ARG A 323 -3.24 12.78 7.47
N VAL A 324 -2.94 11.75 6.68
CA VAL A 324 -2.80 10.39 7.19
C VAL A 324 -1.45 9.81 6.81
N LEU A 325 -0.84 9.05 7.72
CA LEU A 325 0.40 8.31 7.44
C LEU A 325 0.12 7.19 6.43
N ALA A 326 1.10 6.85 5.61
CA ALA A 326 1.12 5.65 4.77
C ALA A 326 2.31 4.75 5.12
N PRO A 327 2.29 4.08 6.27
CA PRO A 327 3.36 3.19 6.69
C PRO A 327 3.34 1.87 5.90
N PHE A 328 4.53 1.31 5.69
CA PHE A 328 4.76 0.04 5.02
C PHE A 328 6.06 -0.60 5.49
N LEU A 329 6.28 -1.90 5.25
CA LEU A 329 7.53 -2.60 5.53
C LEU A 329 8.42 -2.70 4.30
N CYS A 330 7.85 -3.06 3.17
CA CYS A 330 8.52 -3.06 1.87
C CYS A 330 7.51 -2.79 0.75
N ASN A 331 8.03 -2.49 -0.44
CA ASN A 331 7.31 -2.30 -1.68
C ASN A 331 8.10 -2.93 -2.85
N HIS A 332 7.65 -2.70 -4.08
CA HIS A 332 8.28 -3.22 -5.30
C HIS A 332 9.72 -2.74 -5.56
N ASP A 333 10.16 -1.64 -4.92
CA ASP A 333 11.50 -1.05 -5.08
C ASP A 333 12.45 -1.40 -3.93
N THR A 334 11.92 -1.88 -2.81
CA THR A 334 12.73 -2.24 -1.65
C THR A 334 12.95 -3.75 -1.53
N GLY A 335 13.97 -4.16 -0.78
CA GLY A 335 14.12 -5.57 -0.42
C GLY A 335 12.93 -6.03 0.45
N ARG A 336 12.43 -7.24 0.19
CA ARG A 336 11.32 -7.83 0.92
C ARG A 336 11.60 -7.97 2.41
N SER A 337 10.59 -7.68 3.23
CA SER A 337 10.69 -7.60 4.70
C SER A 337 11.24 -8.87 5.35
N ILE A 338 10.88 -10.04 4.86
CA ILE A 338 11.31 -11.35 5.38
C ILE A 338 12.83 -11.50 5.35
N GLY A 339 13.49 -11.04 4.27
CA GLY A 339 14.94 -11.05 4.17
C GLY A 339 15.59 -10.09 5.18
N LEU A 340 15.06 -8.88 5.28
CA LEU A 340 15.52 -7.85 6.19
C LEU A 340 15.39 -8.26 7.66
N LEU A 341 14.29 -8.91 8.03
CA LEU A 341 13.99 -9.37 9.38
C LEU A 341 14.74 -10.66 9.77
N GLN A 342 15.45 -11.30 8.84
CA GLN A 342 16.04 -12.63 9.04
C GLN A 342 14.99 -13.69 9.44
N ALA A 343 13.76 -13.51 8.98
CA ALA A 343 12.61 -14.26 9.44
C ALA A 343 12.59 -15.72 8.95
N ARG A 344 13.40 -16.10 7.97
CA ARG A 344 13.64 -17.51 7.61
C ARG A 344 14.10 -18.38 8.78
N LYS A 345 14.89 -17.80 9.69
CA LYS A 345 15.42 -18.48 10.88
C LYS A 345 14.61 -18.21 12.14
N LEU A 346 13.88 -17.12 12.16
CA LEU A 346 13.13 -16.60 13.30
C LEU A 346 11.76 -16.11 12.80
N PRO A 347 10.84 -17.04 12.47
CA PRO A 347 9.54 -16.70 11.85
C PRO A 347 8.69 -15.77 12.70
N GLU A 348 8.85 -15.81 14.03
CA GLU A 348 8.19 -14.89 14.95
C GLU A 348 8.50 -13.41 14.65
N ARG A 349 9.65 -13.11 14.03
CA ARG A 349 9.99 -11.74 13.63
C ARG A 349 9.11 -11.21 12.51
N ALA A 350 8.71 -12.06 11.56
CA ALA A 350 7.80 -11.67 10.50
C ALA A 350 6.43 -11.29 11.07
N LYS A 351 5.84 -12.18 11.87
CA LYS A 351 4.57 -11.91 12.54
C LYS A 351 4.64 -10.64 13.38
N PHE A 352 5.66 -10.50 14.22
CA PHE A 352 5.80 -9.35 15.11
C PHE A 352 5.95 -8.03 14.35
N ALA A 353 6.73 -8.00 13.26
CA ALA A 353 6.87 -6.81 12.42
C ALA A 353 5.57 -6.44 11.70
N GLN A 354 4.84 -7.42 11.16
CA GLN A 354 3.53 -7.20 10.54
C GLN A 354 2.50 -6.70 11.57
N GLY A 355 2.51 -7.26 12.78
CA GLY A 355 1.69 -6.77 13.87
C GLY A 355 2.01 -5.33 14.27
N LEU A 356 3.30 -4.99 14.42
CA LEU A 356 3.73 -3.61 14.71
C LEU A 356 3.33 -2.63 13.60
N LEU A 357 3.46 -3.03 12.33
CA LEU A 357 2.98 -2.26 11.18
C LEU A 357 1.47 -2.03 11.30
N GLY A 358 0.70 -3.09 11.54
CA GLY A 358 -0.75 -3.03 11.67
C GLY A 358 -1.25 -2.14 12.81
N MET A 359 -0.44 -1.95 13.85
CA MET A 359 -0.79 -1.05 14.97
C MET A 359 -0.39 0.42 14.73
N LEU A 360 0.18 0.77 13.59
CA LEU A 360 0.43 2.17 13.25
C LEU A 360 -0.87 2.87 12.81
N PRO A 361 -1.02 4.17 13.11
CA PRO A 361 -2.12 4.97 12.58
C PRO A 361 -1.92 5.24 11.09
N GLY A 362 -3.00 5.62 10.42
CA GLY A 362 -3.02 5.91 8.99
C GLY A 362 -3.42 4.73 8.11
N ASN A 363 -3.07 4.79 6.85
CA ASN A 363 -3.33 3.80 5.83
C ASN A 363 -2.11 2.88 5.68
N VAL A 364 -2.21 1.65 6.17
CA VAL A 364 -1.12 0.66 6.06
C VAL A 364 -1.09 0.07 4.66
N PHE A 365 0.10 -0.01 4.07
CA PHE A 365 0.33 -0.62 2.76
C PHE A 365 1.10 -1.93 2.92
N THR A 366 0.58 -2.99 2.32
CA THR A 366 1.21 -4.32 2.24
C THR A 366 1.49 -4.66 0.79
N TYR A 367 2.73 -4.99 0.46
CA TYR A 367 3.12 -5.44 -0.86
C TYR A 367 2.73 -6.91 -1.06
N TYR A 368 2.13 -7.28 -2.20
CA TYR A 368 1.68 -8.65 -2.45
C TYR A 368 2.79 -9.67 -2.16
N GLY A 369 2.43 -10.74 -1.50
CA GLY A 369 3.35 -11.80 -1.10
C GLY A 369 4.08 -11.55 0.23
N ASP A 370 4.01 -10.36 0.83
CA ASP A 370 4.56 -10.15 2.17
C ASP A 370 3.75 -10.89 3.23
N GLU A 371 2.45 -11.02 3.02
CA GLU A 371 1.54 -11.77 3.89
C GLU A 371 1.81 -13.27 3.92
N ILE A 372 2.45 -13.80 2.88
CA ILE A 372 2.89 -15.21 2.83
C ILE A 372 4.39 -15.39 3.03
N GLY A 373 5.12 -14.30 3.27
CA GLY A 373 6.54 -14.37 3.55
C GLY A 373 7.45 -14.55 2.33
N MET A 374 7.07 -14.02 1.16
CA MET A 374 7.93 -14.01 -0.01
C MET A 374 9.22 -13.22 0.26
N VAL A 375 10.26 -13.61 -0.41
CA VAL A 375 11.60 -13.02 -0.31
C VAL A 375 12.04 -12.43 -1.64
N GLY A 376 12.99 -11.49 -1.60
CA GLY A 376 13.56 -10.88 -2.78
C GLY A 376 14.38 -9.65 -2.41
N ALA A 377 15.53 -9.47 -3.04
CA ALA A 377 16.43 -8.34 -2.82
C ALA A 377 17.41 -8.20 -3.99
N GLY A 378 18.13 -7.08 -4.05
CA GLY A 378 19.08 -6.77 -5.10
C GLY A 378 18.37 -6.17 -6.31
N ASP A 379 18.58 -6.78 -7.50
CA ASP A 379 17.99 -6.31 -8.75
C ASP A 379 16.46 -6.33 -8.70
N ASP A 380 15.82 -5.38 -9.36
CA ASP A 380 14.36 -5.17 -9.29
C ASP A 380 13.52 -6.40 -9.61
N PRO A 381 13.82 -7.22 -10.63
CA PRO A 381 13.04 -8.41 -10.90
C PRO A 381 12.99 -9.40 -9.74
N ASN A 382 14.04 -9.48 -8.93
CA ASN A 382 14.10 -10.37 -7.76
C ASN A 382 13.16 -9.93 -6.62
N LYS A 383 12.70 -8.68 -6.61
CA LYS A 383 11.74 -8.14 -5.63
C LYS A 383 10.29 -8.38 -6.07
N ARG A 384 10.06 -8.63 -7.37
CA ARG A 384 8.75 -8.68 -8.06
C ARG A 384 8.37 -10.08 -8.54
N LEU A 385 8.81 -11.10 -7.79
CA LEU A 385 8.58 -12.52 -8.12
C LEU A 385 7.07 -12.83 -8.24
N ALA A 386 6.76 -13.85 -9.04
CA ALA A 386 5.41 -14.37 -9.18
C ALA A 386 4.80 -14.74 -7.82
N MET A 387 3.55 -14.34 -7.59
CA MET A 387 2.81 -14.69 -6.36
C MET A 387 2.70 -16.21 -6.22
N TYR A 388 3.04 -16.73 -5.05
CA TYR A 388 3.09 -18.17 -4.80
C TYR A 388 1.74 -18.67 -4.30
N TRP A 389 0.79 -18.85 -5.24
CA TRP A 389 -0.55 -19.36 -4.93
C TRP A 389 -0.52 -20.85 -4.58
N THR A 390 -0.05 -21.67 -5.52
CA THR A 390 0.21 -23.10 -5.36
C THR A 390 1.30 -23.54 -6.32
N ASP A 391 1.82 -24.75 -6.17
CA ASP A 391 2.67 -25.35 -7.20
C ASP A 391 1.87 -25.52 -8.51
N GLY A 392 2.25 -24.79 -9.54
CA GLY A 392 1.62 -24.85 -10.88
C GLY A 392 0.54 -23.80 -11.15
N ASP A 393 0.14 -23.00 -10.17
CA ASP A 393 -0.72 -21.84 -10.37
C ASP A 393 0.04 -20.56 -10.04
N MET A 394 0.94 -20.19 -10.94
CA MET A 394 1.81 -19.01 -10.85
C MET A 394 2.03 -18.43 -12.24
N THR A 395 2.23 -17.13 -12.32
CA THR A 395 2.73 -16.49 -13.54
C THR A 395 4.17 -16.93 -13.83
N THR A 396 4.67 -16.66 -15.03
CA THR A 396 6.11 -16.73 -15.29
C THR A 396 6.83 -15.65 -14.48
N GLN A 397 8.08 -15.94 -14.10
CA GLN A 397 8.87 -14.93 -13.38
C GLN A 397 9.18 -13.74 -14.28
N PRO A 398 9.26 -12.52 -13.72
CA PRO A 398 9.70 -11.35 -14.47
C PRO A 398 11.03 -11.57 -15.18
N PRO A 399 11.24 -10.98 -16.36
CA PRO A 399 12.52 -11.09 -17.06
C PRO A 399 13.65 -10.50 -16.22
N GLY A 400 14.79 -11.20 -16.19
CA GLY A 400 15.95 -10.78 -15.41
C GLY A 400 15.97 -11.26 -13.95
N VAL A 401 15.03 -12.10 -13.53
CA VAL A 401 15.13 -12.78 -12.23
C VAL A 401 16.38 -13.65 -12.21
N THR A 402 17.25 -13.38 -11.25
CA THR A 402 18.51 -14.12 -11.04
C THR A 402 18.48 -14.98 -9.78
N ARG A 403 17.49 -14.72 -8.89
CA ARG A 403 17.35 -15.44 -7.64
C ARG A 403 15.88 -15.73 -7.36
N LEU A 404 15.53 -17.01 -7.42
CA LEU A 404 14.19 -17.51 -7.08
C LEU A 404 14.28 -18.32 -5.78
N GLU A 405 13.52 -17.90 -4.78
CA GLU A 405 13.43 -18.60 -3.51
C GLU A 405 12.10 -18.26 -2.81
N TYR A 406 11.45 -19.30 -2.30
CA TYR A 406 10.29 -19.17 -1.42
C TYR A 406 10.68 -19.67 -0.03
N ALA A 407 10.57 -18.80 0.97
CA ALA A 407 10.99 -19.10 2.34
C ALA A 407 9.89 -19.74 3.18
N TYR A 408 8.65 -19.59 2.74
CA TYR A 408 7.44 -20.06 3.39
C TYR A 408 6.59 -20.88 2.41
N PRO A 409 5.62 -21.68 2.91
CA PRO A 409 4.66 -22.40 2.08
C PRO A 409 3.81 -21.45 1.21
N CYS A 410 3.16 -21.99 0.18
CA CYS A 410 2.26 -21.25 -0.70
C CYS A 410 0.98 -20.78 0.04
N VAL A 411 0.18 -19.93 -0.64
CA VAL A 411 -1.09 -19.42 -0.10
C VAL A 411 -2.00 -20.56 0.36
N ASP A 412 -2.24 -21.56 -0.50
CA ASP A 412 -3.17 -22.65 -0.20
C ASP A 412 -2.77 -23.51 1.01
N GLU A 413 -1.48 -23.65 1.26
CA GLU A 413 -0.98 -24.36 2.44
C GLU A 413 -1.12 -23.50 3.68
N GLN A 414 -0.76 -22.21 3.60
CA GLN A 414 -0.85 -21.30 4.72
C GLN A 414 -2.30 -21.01 5.14
N LEU A 415 -3.27 -21.00 4.23
CA LEU A 415 -4.69 -20.88 4.58
C LEU A 415 -5.19 -22.02 5.47
N LYS A 416 -4.59 -23.21 5.38
CA LYS A 416 -4.95 -24.39 6.18
C LYS A 416 -4.26 -24.43 7.54
N ASP A 417 -3.19 -23.69 7.73
CA ASP A 417 -2.41 -23.60 8.95
C ASP A 417 -2.82 -22.36 9.76
N ALA A 418 -3.54 -22.56 10.85
CA ALA A 418 -4.01 -21.47 11.72
C ALA A 418 -2.85 -20.63 12.28
N ASP A 419 -1.66 -21.21 12.42
CA ASP A 419 -0.47 -20.55 12.94
C ASP A 419 0.41 -19.95 11.84
N SER A 420 -0.02 -19.96 10.57
CA SER A 420 0.72 -19.41 9.45
C SER A 420 0.94 -17.90 9.56
N LEU A 421 1.90 -17.38 8.79
CA LEU A 421 2.10 -15.93 8.65
C LEU A 421 0.88 -15.28 7.98
N LEU A 422 0.30 -15.93 6.97
CA LEU A 422 -0.87 -15.44 6.25
C LEU A 422 -2.05 -15.24 7.19
N ASN A 423 -2.41 -16.26 7.98
CA ASN A 423 -3.54 -16.16 8.92
C ASN A 423 -3.26 -15.14 10.03
N TYR A 424 -1.99 -14.95 10.43
CA TYR A 424 -1.62 -13.87 11.33
C TYR A 424 -1.82 -12.48 10.68
N CYS A 425 -1.37 -12.25 9.44
CA CYS A 425 -1.57 -11.00 8.72
C CYS A 425 -3.07 -10.70 8.52
N LYS A 426 -3.88 -11.73 8.22
CA LYS A 426 -5.33 -11.63 8.18
C LYS A 426 -5.89 -11.15 9.53
N ALA A 427 -5.46 -11.73 10.63
CA ALA A 427 -5.88 -11.32 11.97
C ALA A 427 -5.51 -9.87 12.28
N VAL A 428 -4.34 -9.41 11.87
CA VAL A 428 -3.88 -8.02 12.00
C VAL A 428 -4.78 -7.06 11.23
N ASN A 429 -5.07 -7.36 9.96
CA ASN A 429 -5.95 -6.53 9.13
C ASN A 429 -7.37 -6.46 9.71
N HIS A 430 -7.90 -7.59 10.15
CA HIS A 430 -9.22 -7.67 10.79
C HIS A 430 -9.27 -6.93 12.13
N ALA A 431 -8.19 -6.89 12.90
CA ALA A 431 -8.12 -6.08 14.12
C ALA A 431 -8.32 -4.58 13.80
N ARG A 432 -7.68 -4.09 12.73
CA ARG A 432 -7.83 -2.71 12.26
C ARG A 432 -9.26 -2.39 11.77
N LEU A 433 -9.92 -3.36 11.11
CA LEU A 433 -11.32 -3.19 10.68
C LEU A 433 -12.29 -3.23 11.86
N ARG A 434 -11.99 -4.05 12.87
CA ARG A 434 -12.80 -4.20 14.08
C ARG A 434 -12.71 -2.98 14.97
N SER A 435 -11.51 -2.39 15.10
CA SER A 435 -11.26 -1.16 15.83
C SER A 435 -10.65 -0.09 14.91
N PRO A 436 -11.48 0.70 14.19
CA PRO A 436 -11.02 1.79 13.33
C PRO A 436 -10.18 2.84 14.05
N LEU A 437 -10.29 2.93 15.36
CA LEU A 437 -9.47 3.80 16.20
C LEU A 437 -7.98 3.51 16.06
N ILE A 438 -7.57 2.29 15.76
CA ILE A 438 -6.17 1.95 15.48
C ILE A 438 -5.62 2.83 14.34
N ALA A 439 -6.42 3.02 13.29
CA ALA A 439 -6.04 3.77 12.10
C ALA A 439 -6.27 5.28 12.22
N ARG A 440 -7.31 5.72 12.94
CA ARG A 440 -7.81 7.11 12.92
C ARG A 440 -7.74 7.83 14.26
N GLY A 441 -7.63 7.10 15.38
CA GLY A 441 -7.58 7.71 16.72
C GLY A 441 -6.26 8.46 16.96
N GLU A 442 -6.36 9.57 17.69
CA GLU A 442 -5.20 10.28 18.22
C GLU A 442 -4.40 9.39 19.16
N ASN A 443 -3.07 9.42 19.02
CA ASN A 443 -2.19 8.55 19.79
C ASN A 443 -1.67 9.22 21.05
N THR A 444 -1.81 8.53 22.18
CA THR A 444 -1.13 8.86 23.43
C THR A 444 -0.33 7.66 23.94
N PHE A 445 0.95 7.84 24.20
CA PHE A 445 1.75 6.82 24.89
C PHE A 445 1.51 6.92 26.41
N LEU A 446 0.88 5.90 26.98
CA LEU A 446 0.61 5.83 28.43
C LEU A 446 1.76 5.20 29.19
N TYR A 447 2.47 4.26 28.55
CA TYR A 447 3.66 3.61 29.11
C TYR A 447 4.62 3.22 27.97
N SER A 448 5.92 3.36 28.18
CA SER A 448 6.94 2.79 27.32
C SER A 448 8.25 2.58 28.06
N ASP A 449 8.84 1.40 27.88
CA ASP A 449 10.23 1.11 28.21
C ASP A 449 10.86 0.29 27.07
N LYS A 450 12.02 -0.35 27.29
CA LYS A 450 12.62 -1.21 26.26
C LYS A 450 11.80 -2.46 25.94
N SER A 451 10.94 -2.88 26.86
CA SER A 451 10.26 -4.17 26.85
C SER A 451 8.82 -4.06 26.40
N MET A 452 8.14 -2.97 26.70
CA MET A 452 6.69 -2.85 26.54
C MET A 452 6.28 -1.45 26.10
N VAL A 453 5.13 -1.38 25.44
CA VAL A 453 4.43 -0.14 25.10
C VAL A 453 2.95 -0.29 25.42
N LEU A 454 2.36 0.75 26.00
CA LEU A 454 0.91 0.95 26.08
C LEU A 454 0.55 2.24 25.38
N MET A 455 -0.24 2.14 24.32
CA MET A 455 -0.77 3.28 23.57
C MET A 455 -2.27 3.36 23.78
N LYS A 456 -2.80 4.57 23.87
CA LYS A 456 -4.22 4.87 23.75
C LYS A 456 -4.47 5.48 22.37
N ARG A 457 -5.52 5.04 21.68
CA ARG A 457 -6.09 5.69 20.52
C ARG A 457 -7.44 6.24 20.88
N GLU A 458 -7.71 7.51 20.54
CA GLU A 458 -8.96 8.17 20.93
C GLU A 458 -9.50 9.02 19.78
N GLN A 459 -10.81 8.94 19.55
CA GLN A 459 -11.54 9.79 18.61
C GLN A 459 -13.00 9.88 19.02
N GLY A 460 -13.56 11.09 19.05
CA GLY A 460 -15.00 11.29 19.29
C GLY A 460 -15.50 10.83 20.67
N GLY A 461 -14.62 10.69 21.66
CA GLY A 461 -14.95 10.18 22.99
C GLY A 461 -14.86 8.65 23.13
N GLU A 462 -14.61 7.93 22.04
CA GLU A 462 -14.31 6.50 22.06
C GLU A 462 -12.79 6.30 22.10
N CYS A 463 -12.34 5.24 22.75
CA CYS A 463 -10.91 4.92 22.81
C CYS A 463 -10.66 3.41 22.80
N CYS A 464 -9.49 3.03 22.28
CA CYS A 464 -8.93 1.70 22.47
C CYS A 464 -7.51 1.80 23.01
N TYR A 465 -7.05 0.72 23.63
CA TYR A 465 -5.69 0.58 24.14
C TYR A 465 -4.97 -0.49 23.33
N ILE A 466 -3.72 -0.21 22.98
CA ILE A 466 -2.84 -1.14 22.27
C ILE A 466 -1.66 -1.44 23.21
N ALA A 467 -1.59 -2.66 23.71
CA ALA A 467 -0.54 -3.13 24.59
C ALA A 467 0.39 -4.08 23.82
N VAL A 468 1.70 -3.82 23.87
CA VAL A 468 2.71 -4.58 23.12
C VAL A 468 3.83 -5.04 24.04
N ASN A 469 4.13 -6.34 24.01
CA ASN A 469 5.28 -6.93 24.69
C ASN A 469 6.39 -7.24 23.66
N PHE A 470 7.52 -6.55 23.76
CA PHE A 470 8.68 -6.73 22.88
C PHE A 470 9.64 -7.84 23.34
N THR A 471 9.31 -8.57 24.40
CA THR A 471 10.17 -9.63 24.95
C THR A 471 9.62 -11.03 24.69
N LYS A 472 10.48 -12.05 24.89
CA LYS A 472 10.09 -13.47 24.78
C LYS A 472 9.34 -13.99 26.00
N THR A 473 9.39 -13.25 27.11
CA THR A 473 8.79 -13.65 28.37
C THR A 473 7.50 -12.90 28.62
N GLU A 474 6.60 -13.52 29.37
CA GLU A 474 5.38 -12.89 29.82
C GLU A 474 5.67 -11.57 30.57
N LYS A 475 4.80 -10.61 30.38
CA LYS A 475 4.83 -9.28 31.01
C LYS A 475 3.43 -8.89 31.49
N THR A 476 3.39 -7.99 32.45
CA THR A 476 2.16 -7.43 33.00
C THR A 476 2.17 -5.93 32.87
N LEU A 477 1.05 -5.36 32.42
CA LEU A 477 0.82 -3.91 32.32
C LEU A 477 -0.48 -3.53 33.02
N GLU A 478 -0.49 -2.37 33.66
CA GLU A 478 -1.70 -1.73 34.19
C GLU A 478 -2.24 -0.73 33.15
N ILE A 479 -3.55 -0.80 32.90
CA ILE A 479 -4.28 0.10 32.02
C ILE A 479 -5.15 0.97 32.92
N PRO A 480 -5.05 2.31 32.88
CA PRO A 480 -5.78 3.20 33.78
C PRO A 480 -7.26 3.37 33.33
N ALA A 481 -7.96 2.25 33.21
CA ALA A 481 -9.38 2.18 32.87
C ALA A 481 -9.99 0.88 33.39
N ALA A 482 -11.27 0.91 33.71
CA ALA A 482 -12.05 -0.23 34.17
C ALA A 482 -13.08 -0.62 33.10
N GLY A 483 -13.64 -1.83 33.23
CA GLY A 483 -14.71 -2.32 32.35
C GLY A 483 -14.23 -2.73 30.95
N LEU A 484 -12.93 -2.92 30.77
CA LEU A 484 -12.30 -3.23 29.49
C LEU A 484 -12.45 -4.69 29.07
N THR A 485 -12.39 -4.93 27.76
CA THR A 485 -12.35 -6.28 27.14
C THR A 485 -11.26 -6.36 26.08
N ILE A 486 -10.65 -7.54 25.91
CA ILE A 486 -9.74 -7.81 24.79
C ILE A 486 -10.58 -8.01 23.53
N VAL A 487 -10.39 -7.14 22.54
CA VAL A 487 -11.08 -7.24 21.23
C VAL A 487 -10.22 -7.89 20.15
N SER A 488 -8.91 -7.87 20.31
CA SER A 488 -7.97 -8.60 19.46
C SER A 488 -6.74 -9.02 20.24
N ASP A 489 -6.38 -10.31 20.12
CA ASP A 489 -5.14 -10.89 20.64
C ASP A 489 -4.35 -11.46 19.47
N LEU A 490 -3.27 -10.78 19.10
CA LEU A 490 -2.42 -11.14 17.97
C LEU A 490 -1.26 -11.99 18.48
N GLU A 491 -1.47 -13.29 18.48
CA GLU A 491 -0.52 -14.29 19.00
C GLU A 491 0.69 -14.43 18.05
N VAL A 492 1.84 -13.92 18.43
CA VAL A 492 3.10 -14.11 17.70
C VAL A 492 3.82 -15.37 18.16
N ALA A 493 3.80 -15.64 19.48
CA ALA A 493 4.31 -16.83 20.12
C ALA A 493 3.16 -17.55 20.86
N GLN A 494 3.41 -18.74 21.37
CA GLN A 494 2.39 -19.47 22.13
C GLN A 494 1.97 -18.73 23.41
N GLY A 495 0.69 -18.71 23.67
CA GLY A 495 0.06 -18.14 24.87
C GLY A 495 -1.00 -17.10 24.53
N LYS A 496 -1.99 -16.95 25.39
CA LYS A 496 -3.08 -15.99 25.26
C LYS A 496 -2.92 -14.86 26.26
N ALA A 497 -3.26 -13.66 25.84
CA ALA A 497 -3.36 -12.55 26.75
C ALA A 497 -4.55 -12.73 27.71
N ALA A 498 -4.40 -12.26 28.92
CA ALA A 498 -5.46 -12.27 29.93
C ALA A 498 -5.65 -10.86 30.51
N LEU A 499 -6.91 -10.47 30.68
CA LEU A 499 -7.28 -9.20 31.28
C LEU A 499 -8.00 -9.44 32.60
N THR A 500 -7.51 -8.80 33.65
CA THR A 500 -8.12 -8.85 34.99
C THR A 500 -8.66 -7.47 35.30
N PRO A 501 -9.98 -7.30 35.46
CA PRO A 501 -10.58 -6.04 35.87
C PRO A 501 -10.17 -5.68 37.31
N GLY A 502 -9.97 -4.39 37.56
CA GLY A 502 -9.74 -3.82 38.88
C GLY A 502 -10.59 -2.58 39.10
N ASP A 503 -10.55 -2.04 40.30
CA ASP A 503 -11.32 -0.85 40.68
C ASP A 503 -10.59 0.43 40.17
N GLY A 504 -11.08 0.95 39.04
CA GLY A 504 -10.51 2.12 38.36
C GLY A 504 -9.34 1.81 37.40
N ALA A 505 -8.79 0.61 37.40
CA ALA A 505 -7.74 0.16 36.49
C ALA A 505 -7.90 -1.32 36.15
N SER A 506 -7.36 -1.75 35.02
CA SER A 506 -7.34 -3.15 34.60
C SER A 506 -5.89 -3.63 34.43
N THR A 507 -5.62 -4.89 34.72
CA THR A 507 -4.29 -5.48 34.53
C THR A 507 -4.32 -6.43 33.34
N VAL A 508 -3.44 -6.22 32.34
CA VAL A 508 -3.27 -7.13 31.20
C VAL A 508 -1.99 -7.94 31.36
N ILE A 509 -2.10 -9.25 31.19
CA ILE A 509 -0.97 -10.18 31.08
C ILE A 509 -0.71 -10.43 29.60
N LEU A 510 0.50 -10.17 29.16
CA LEU A 510 0.94 -10.23 27.77
C LEU A 510 1.95 -11.37 27.59
N PRO A 511 1.65 -12.43 26.86
CA PRO A 511 2.64 -13.42 26.44
C PRO A 511 3.82 -12.81 25.69
N GLY A 512 4.84 -13.62 25.41
CA GLY A 512 5.99 -13.17 24.65
C GLY A 512 5.58 -12.65 23.26
N TYR A 513 6.05 -11.47 22.89
CA TYR A 513 5.75 -10.78 21.61
C TYR A 513 4.26 -10.49 21.36
N ALA A 514 3.42 -10.54 22.39
CA ALA A 514 1.99 -10.27 22.24
C ALA A 514 1.72 -8.82 21.81
N ILE A 515 0.72 -8.66 20.96
CA ILE A 515 0.10 -7.39 20.58
C ILE A 515 -1.39 -7.53 20.84
N VAL A 516 -1.93 -6.70 21.72
CA VAL A 516 -3.31 -6.83 22.20
C VAL A 516 -4.04 -5.51 22.04
N VAL A 517 -5.25 -5.57 21.46
CA VAL A 517 -6.16 -4.42 21.36
C VAL A 517 -7.28 -4.62 22.37
N ILE A 518 -7.57 -3.57 23.14
CA ILE A 518 -8.45 -3.61 24.31
C ILE A 518 -9.40 -2.40 24.24
N GLU A 519 -10.68 -2.62 24.40
CA GLU A 519 -11.74 -1.60 24.42
C GLU A 519 -12.63 -1.70 25.67
#